data_59d78d5f05e0878131964f7e28cc616a
#
_entry.id   59d78d5f05e0878131964f7e28cc616a
#
_cell.length_a   1.000
_cell.length_b   1.000
_cell.length_c   1.000
_cell.angle_alpha   90.00
_cell.angle_beta   90.00
_cell.angle_gamma   90.00
#
_symmetry.space_group_name_H-M   'P 1'
#
loop_
_entity.id
_entity.type
_entity.pdbx_description
1 polymer ?
#
loop_
_entity_poly.entity_id
_entity_poly.type
_entity_poly.pdbx_seq_one_letter_code
_entity_poly.pdbx_strand_id
1 'polypeptide(L)'
;MKRWLVLSIIAVIVVVASATAVRSHGRSVAQKKREVAYHSALQQYFRDLRPGVRRAEVERYLRARNANFSWMYTAFGGRRESQYADILKIGEEAAPWYCSEAYVYVAFEFSGVEKFKQNDSDLLERIEKFRPYTGCL
;
A
#
# COMPACT_ATOMS: atom_id res chain seq x y z
N MET A 1 -48.09 28.03 5.18
CA MET A 1 -46.76 27.89 5.83
C MET A 1 -46.19 26.45 5.79
N LYS A 2 -46.93 25.39 6.14
CA LYS A 2 -46.41 23.99 6.18
C LYS A 2 -45.83 23.46 4.85
N ARG A 3 -46.43 23.81 3.69
CA ARG A 3 -45.97 23.32 2.37
C ARG A 3 -44.58 23.86 1.97
N TRP A 4 -44.28 25.10 2.29
CA TRP A 4 -42.98 25.72 2.00
C TRP A 4 -41.84 25.10 2.84
N LEU A 5 -42.12 24.79 4.10
CA LEU A 5 -41.18 24.08 4.97
C LEU A 5 -40.82 22.71 4.42
N VAL A 6 -41.81 21.95 3.96
CA VAL A 6 -41.59 20.61 3.38
C VAL A 6 -40.72 20.69 2.12
N LEU A 7 -41.02 21.64 1.22
CA LEU A 7 -40.25 21.85 0.00
C LEU A 7 -38.79 22.25 0.29
N SER A 8 -38.53 23.08 1.28
CA SER A 8 -37.20 23.48 1.70
C SER A 8 -36.41 22.30 2.26
N ILE A 9 -37.01 21.42 3.06
CA ILE A 9 -36.38 20.24 3.60
C ILE A 9 -35.98 19.25 2.48
N ILE A 10 -36.91 19.04 1.53
CA ILE A 10 -36.61 18.16 0.37
C ILE A 10 -35.46 18.73 -0.46
N ALA A 11 -35.43 20.02 -0.72
CA ALA A 11 -34.36 20.67 -1.46
C ALA A 11 -32.97 20.46 -0.76
N VAL A 12 -32.94 20.67 0.56
CA VAL A 12 -31.70 20.43 1.34
C VAL A 12 -31.25 18.99 1.27
N ILE A 13 -32.17 18.02 1.41
CA ILE A 13 -31.84 16.59 1.31
C ILE A 13 -31.25 16.25 -0.06
N VAL A 14 -31.86 16.76 -1.14
CA VAL A 14 -31.37 16.52 -2.50
C VAL A 14 -29.97 17.09 -2.70
N VAL A 15 -29.71 18.30 -2.22
CA VAL A 15 -28.38 18.94 -2.32
C VAL A 15 -27.34 18.14 -1.55
N VAL A 16 -27.63 17.72 -0.31
CA VAL A 16 -26.71 16.92 0.51
C VAL A 16 -26.46 15.56 -0.14
N ALA A 17 -27.48 14.87 -0.63
CA ALA A 17 -27.36 13.60 -1.30
C ALA A 17 -26.51 13.71 -2.58
N SER A 18 -26.72 14.75 -3.38
CA SER A 18 -25.93 15.00 -4.59
C SER A 18 -24.47 15.30 -4.27
N ALA A 19 -24.20 16.12 -3.26
CA ALA A 19 -22.84 16.44 -2.83
C ALA A 19 -22.08 15.20 -2.30
N THR A 20 -22.75 14.35 -1.55
CA THR A 20 -22.15 13.09 -1.06
C THR A 20 -21.89 12.11 -2.18
N ALA A 21 -22.78 11.97 -3.15
CA ALA A 21 -22.61 11.11 -4.32
C ALA A 21 -21.42 11.55 -5.18
N VAL A 22 -21.27 12.84 -5.45
CA VAL A 22 -20.13 13.39 -6.21
C VAL A 22 -18.81 13.14 -5.48
N ARG A 23 -18.77 13.37 -4.16
CA ARG A 23 -17.56 13.12 -3.35
C ARG A 23 -17.19 11.64 -3.32
N SER A 24 -18.16 10.75 -3.18
CA SER A 24 -17.90 9.31 -3.16
C SER A 24 -17.39 8.80 -4.51
N HIS A 25 -17.97 9.30 -5.61
CA HIS A 25 -17.52 8.97 -6.96
C HIS A 25 -16.08 9.44 -7.21
N GLY A 26 -15.76 10.67 -6.86
CA GLY A 26 -14.41 11.22 -6.99
C GLY A 26 -13.36 10.43 -6.20
N ARG A 27 -13.70 10.00 -4.96
CA ARG A 27 -12.82 9.14 -4.16
C ARG A 27 -12.59 7.77 -4.80
N SER A 28 -13.64 7.14 -5.32
CA SER A 28 -13.56 5.85 -6.00
C SER A 28 -12.68 5.91 -7.25
N VAL A 29 -12.80 6.94 -8.08
CA VAL A 29 -11.97 7.14 -9.27
C VAL A 29 -10.50 7.35 -8.88
N ALA A 30 -10.23 8.19 -7.88
CA ALA A 30 -8.88 8.43 -7.39
C ALA A 30 -8.24 7.17 -6.80
N GLN A 31 -9.01 6.34 -6.10
CA GLN A 31 -8.53 5.07 -5.56
C GLN A 31 -8.20 4.07 -6.68
N LYS A 32 -9.06 3.93 -7.68
CA LYS A 32 -8.78 3.08 -8.84
C LYS A 32 -7.51 3.51 -9.57
N LYS A 33 -7.30 4.81 -9.77
CA LYS A 33 -6.08 5.34 -10.40
C LYS A 33 -4.83 4.99 -9.60
N ARG A 34 -4.87 5.11 -8.27
CA ARG A 34 -3.77 4.70 -7.38
C ARG A 34 -3.49 3.20 -7.46
N GLU A 35 -4.53 2.36 -7.43
CA GLU A 35 -4.37 0.90 -7.56
C GLU A 35 -3.69 0.50 -8.87
N VAL A 36 -4.06 1.14 -9.99
CA VAL A 36 -3.40 0.91 -11.27
C VAL A 36 -1.92 1.30 -11.20
N ALA A 37 -1.59 2.43 -10.59
CA ALA A 37 -0.20 2.86 -10.42
C ALA A 37 0.61 1.89 -9.54
N TYR A 38 0.04 1.41 -8.42
CA TYR A 38 0.68 0.42 -7.55
C TYR A 38 0.89 -0.92 -8.26
N HIS A 39 -0.11 -1.35 -9.03
CA HIS A 39 0.00 -2.57 -9.82
C HIS A 39 1.08 -2.46 -10.90
N SER A 40 1.17 -1.32 -11.58
CA SER A 40 2.21 -1.07 -12.58
C SER A 40 3.61 -1.07 -11.96
N ALA A 41 3.78 -0.43 -10.80
CA ALA A 41 5.04 -0.44 -10.07
C ALA A 41 5.45 -1.86 -9.67
N LEU A 42 4.51 -2.64 -9.12
CA LEU A 42 4.74 -4.03 -8.73
C LEU A 42 5.13 -4.90 -9.94
N GLN A 43 4.42 -4.75 -11.06
CA GLN A 43 4.71 -5.47 -12.30
C GLN A 43 6.11 -5.16 -12.86
N GLN A 44 6.58 -3.92 -12.70
CA GLN A 44 7.94 -3.56 -13.08
C GLN A 44 8.97 -4.35 -12.28
N TYR A 45 8.81 -4.44 -10.95
CA TYR A 45 9.71 -5.24 -10.12
C TYR A 45 9.67 -6.73 -10.46
N PHE A 46 8.50 -7.30 -10.74
CA PHE A 46 8.39 -8.69 -11.18
C PHE A 46 9.08 -8.98 -12.51
N ARG A 47 9.13 -8.01 -13.43
CA ARG A 47 9.84 -8.18 -14.69
C ARG A 47 11.35 -8.12 -14.54
N ASP A 48 11.82 -7.23 -13.66
CA ASP A 48 13.23 -6.90 -13.54
C ASP A 48 13.94 -7.80 -12.51
N LEU A 49 13.20 -8.26 -11.49
CA LEU A 49 13.70 -9.08 -10.40
C LEU A 49 12.94 -10.41 -10.34
N ARG A 50 13.67 -11.51 -10.51
CA ARG A 50 13.08 -12.85 -10.47
C ARG A 50 13.37 -13.52 -9.12
N PRO A 51 12.50 -14.44 -8.64
CA PRO A 51 12.84 -15.30 -7.52
C PRO A 51 14.20 -15.99 -7.73
N GLY A 52 14.98 -16.12 -6.65
CA GLY A 52 16.32 -16.67 -6.67
C GLY A 52 17.45 -15.65 -6.88
N VAL A 53 17.14 -14.39 -7.17
CA VAL A 53 18.14 -13.30 -7.22
C VAL A 53 18.64 -13.01 -5.80
N ARG A 54 19.95 -12.77 -5.64
CA ARG A 54 20.55 -12.46 -4.35
C ARG A 54 20.10 -11.09 -3.82
N ARG A 55 19.98 -10.97 -2.52
CA ARG A 55 19.61 -9.72 -1.83
C ARG A 55 20.51 -8.55 -2.26
N ALA A 56 21.82 -8.74 -2.28
CA ALA A 56 22.77 -7.71 -2.72
C ALA A 56 22.45 -7.16 -4.13
N GLU A 57 21.94 -8.00 -5.03
CA GLU A 57 21.55 -7.57 -6.38
C GLU A 57 20.23 -6.80 -6.37
N VAL A 58 19.27 -7.23 -5.55
CA VAL A 58 18.00 -6.49 -5.35
C VAL A 58 18.28 -5.12 -4.78
N GLU A 59 19.08 -5.01 -3.73
CA GLU A 59 19.44 -3.73 -3.13
C GLU A 59 20.21 -2.83 -4.11
N ARG A 60 21.13 -3.38 -4.88
CA ARG A 60 21.84 -2.64 -5.93
C ARG A 60 20.89 -2.08 -6.97
N TYR A 61 19.94 -2.90 -7.42
CA TYR A 61 18.89 -2.50 -8.35
C TYR A 61 18.04 -1.36 -7.78
N LEU A 62 17.63 -1.43 -6.52
CA LEU A 62 16.85 -0.39 -5.86
C LEU A 62 17.64 0.90 -5.71
N ARG A 63 18.91 0.82 -5.28
CA ARG A 63 19.82 1.98 -5.15
C ARG A 63 20.09 2.67 -6.48
N ALA A 64 20.26 1.91 -7.57
CA ALA A 64 20.46 2.46 -8.92
C ALA A 64 19.27 3.29 -9.42
N ARG A 65 18.09 3.09 -8.82
CA ARG A 65 16.87 3.86 -9.09
C ARG A 65 16.58 4.95 -8.07
N ASN A 66 17.53 5.24 -7.18
CA ASN A 66 17.35 6.15 -6.06
C ASN A 66 16.13 5.82 -5.18
N ALA A 67 15.78 4.54 -5.11
CA ALA A 67 14.69 4.06 -4.30
C ALA A 67 15.09 4.08 -2.82
N ASN A 68 14.31 4.78 -2.00
CA ASN A 68 14.51 4.80 -0.55
C ASN A 68 13.81 3.60 0.07
N PHE A 69 14.56 2.54 0.30
CA PHE A 69 14.07 1.32 0.93
C PHE A 69 14.65 1.13 2.34
N SER A 70 13.93 0.41 3.16
CA SER A 70 14.35 0.02 4.51
C SER A 70 13.98 -1.45 4.73
N TRP A 71 14.51 -2.03 5.80
CA TRP A 71 14.12 -3.38 6.18
C TRP A 71 13.01 -3.36 7.25
N MET A 72 12.17 -4.38 7.24
CA MET A 72 11.12 -4.59 8.23
C MET A 72 11.03 -6.09 8.59
N TYR A 73 10.85 -6.38 9.87
CA TYR A 73 10.57 -7.72 10.37
C TYR A 73 9.11 -7.81 10.78
N THR A 74 8.31 -8.50 9.98
CA THR A 74 6.87 -8.67 10.23
C THR A 74 6.31 -9.87 9.46
N ALA A 75 5.07 -10.22 9.76
CA ALA A 75 4.32 -11.21 8.99
C ALA A 75 3.71 -10.52 7.74
N PHE A 76 4.18 -10.89 6.57
CA PHE A 76 3.68 -10.40 5.29
C PHE A 76 2.59 -11.33 4.74
N GLY A 77 1.67 -10.79 3.94
CA GLY A 77 0.65 -11.58 3.23
C GLY A 77 -0.27 -12.41 4.12
N GLY A 78 -0.50 -12.00 5.38
CA GLY A 78 -1.35 -12.71 6.33
C GLY A 78 -0.74 -14.02 6.87
N ARG A 79 0.57 -14.23 6.71
CA ARG A 79 1.27 -15.39 7.26
C ARG A 79 1.39 -15.31 8.78
N ARG A 80 1.50 -16.48 9.43
CA ARG A 80 1.68 -16.57 10.89
C ARG A 80 3.11 -16.27 11.33
N GLU A 81 4.09 -16.49 10.45
CA GLU A 81 5.50 -16.33 10.76
C GLU A 81 6.00 -14.98 10.26
N SER A 82 6.69 -14.26 11.13
CA SER A 82 7.38 -13.03 10.77
C SER A 82 8.70 -13.36 10.09
N GLN A 83 9.06 -12.57 9.09
CA GLN A 83 10.33 -12.67 8.39
C GLN A 83 10.86 -11.27 8.02
N TYR A 84 12.12 -11.21 7.62
CA TYR A 84 12.71 -9.98 7.12
C TYR A 84 12.35 -9.77 5.65
N ALA A 85 12.01 -8.52 5.33
CA ALA A 85 11.88 -8.07 3.96
C ALA A 85 12.48 -6.66 3.82
N ASP A 86 12.97 -6.35 2.64
CA ASP A 86 13.22 -4.99 2.26
C ASP A 86 11.91 -4.37 1.79
N ILE A 87 11.55 -3.23 2.34
CA ILE A 87 10.31 -2.55 1.99
C ILE A 87 10.59 -1.22 1.31
N LEU A 88 9.85 -0.95 0.25
CA LEU A 88 9.89 0.29 -0.49
C LEU A 88 8.51 0.94 -0.48
N LYS A 89 8.39 2.15 0.07
CA LYS A 89 7.15 2.91 0.05
C LYS A 89 6.83 3.34 -1.39
N ILE A 90 5.64 2.98 -1.87
CA ILE A 90 5.14 3.34 -3.21
C ILE A 90 3.94 4.27 -3.16
N GLY A 91 3.39 4.53 -1.99
CA GLY A 91 2.30 5.47 -1.84
C GLY A 91 1.66 5.49 -0.46
N GLU A 92 0.58 6.26 -0.39
CA GLU A 92 -0.25 6.45 0.79
C GLU A 92 -1.72 6.33 0.44
N GLU A 93 -2.50 5.83 1.37
CA GLU A 93 -3.96 5.72 1.27
C GLU A 93 -4.63 6.46 2.42
N ALA A 94 -5.94 6.65 2.31
CA ALA A 94 -6.70 7.16 3.43
C ALA A 94 -6.72 6.13 4.55
N ALA A 95 -6.18 6.49 5.70
CA ALA A 95 -6.25 5.65 6.88
C ALA A 95 -7.70 5.59 7.39
N PRO A 96 -8.12 4.45 8.00
CA PRO A 96 -9.33 4.40 8.81
C PRO A 96 -9.27 5.46 9.91
N TRP A 97 -10.44 5.95 10.36
CA TRP A 97 -10.51 7.01 11.37
C TRP A 97 -9.79 6.69 12.70
N TYR A 98 -9.59 5.42 12.98
CA TYR A 98 -8.90 4.90 14.19
C TYR A 98 -7.40 4.65 13.98
N CYS A 99 -6.85 4.96 12.80
CA CYS A 99 -5.43 4.86 12.51
C CYS A 99 -4.89 6.19 11.99
N SER A 100 -3.63 6.51 12.31
CA SER A 100 -3.00 7.76 11.88
C SER A 100 -2.60 7.73 10.42
N GLU A 101 -2.10 6.60 9.93
CA GLU A 101 -1.47 6.49 8.62
C GLU A 101 -1.77 5.14 7.96
N ALA A 102 -1.84 5.15 6.64
CA ALA A 102 -1.96 3.96 5.79
C ALA A 102 -0.97 4.09 4.63
N TYR A 103 0.13 3.38 4.74
CA TYR A 103 1.16 3.35 3.70
C TYR A 103 0.99 2.13 2.80
N VAL A 104 1.48 2.27 1.57
CA VAL A 104 1.55 1.17 0.61
C VAL A 104 3.01 0.93 0.28
N TYR A 105 3.46 -0.29 0.51
CA TYR A 105 4.82 -0.74 0.25
C TYR A 105 4.84 -1.88 -0.76
N VAL A 106 5.98 -2.01 -1.44
CA VAL A 106 6.44 -3.26 -2.03
C VAL A 106 7.39 -3.91 -1.04
N ALA A 107 7.14 -5.14 -0.68
CA ALA A 107 8.00 -5.96 0.16
C ALA A 107 8.76 -6.96 -0.71
N PHE A 108 10.07 -7.01 -0.55
CA PHE A 108 10.98 -7.97 -1.15
C PHE A 108 11.38 -8.96 -0.06
N GLU A 109 10.83 -10.15 -0.10
CA GLU A 109 11.03 -11.18 0.90
C GLU A 109 12.12 -12.14 0.47
N PHE A 110 12.98 -12.53 1.40
CA PHE A 110 14.14 -13.36 1.14
C PHE A 110 14.07 -14.67 1.93
N SER A 111 14.50 -15.76 1.31
CA SER A 111 14.69 -17.07 1.93
C SER A 111 16.15 -17.27 2.37
N GLY A 112 16.36 -18.20 3.29
CA GLY A 112 17.70 -18.56 3.77
C GLY A 112 18.18 -17.73 4.96
N VAL A 113 17.31 -16.87 5.49
CA VAL A 113 17.65 -15.97 6.58
C VAL A 113 17.78 -16.74 7.90
N GLU A 114 18.95 -16.69 8.51
CA GLU A 114 19.07 -16.97 9.94
C GLU A 114 18.14 -16.01 10.69
N LYS A 115 17.30 -16.52 11.62
CA LYS A 115 16.43 -15.68 12.43
C LYS A 115 17.21 -14.50 12.99
N PHE A 116 16.80 -13.27 12.63
CA PHE A 116 17.39 -11.99 13.06
C PHE A 116 18.70 -11.54 12.40
N LYS A 117 19.15 -12.18 11.31
CA LYS A 117 20.32 -11.73 10.58
C LYS A 117 20.05 -11.69 9.07
N GLN A 118 20.37 -10.57 8.47
CA GLN A 118 20.28 -10.35 7.03
C GLN A 118 21.63 -10.65 6.39
N ASN A 119 21.62 -11.36 5.28
CA ASN A 119 22.83 -11.66 4.50
C ASN A 119 22.64 -11.22 3.04
N ASP A 120 23.70 -10.72 2.46
CA ASP A 120 23.76 -10.35 1.03
C ASP A 120 23.49 -11.54 0.10
N SER A 121 23.70 -12.75 0.59
CA SER A 121 23.48 -14.02 -0.12
C SER A 121 22.06 -14.54 -0.05
N ASP A 122 21.18 -13.97 0.78
CA ASP A 122 19.79 -14.37 0.89
C ASP A 122 19.11 -14.28 -0.48
N LEU A 123 18.26 -15.24 -0.80
CA LEU A 123 17.63 -15.31 -2.12
C LEU A 123 16.24 -14.70 -2.09
N LEU A 124 15.95 -13.86 -3.07
CA LEU A 124 14.61 -13.30 -3.27
C LEU A 124 13.61 -14.45 -3.47
N GLU A 125 12.66 -14.56 -2.57
CA GLU A 125 11.61 -15.57 -2.65
C GLU A 125 10.33 -14.99 -3.26
N ARG A 126 9.97 -13.78 -2.83
CA ARG A 126 8.71 -13.17 -3.22
C ARG A 126 8.80 -11.65 -3.24
N ILE A 127 7.97 -11.07 -4.09
CA ILE A 127 7.69 -9.64 -4.10
C ILE A 127 6.19 -9.49 -3.89
N GLU A 128 5.77 -8.69 -2.92
CA GLU A 128 4.34 -8.48 -2.70
C GLU A 128 4.00 -7.05 -2.30
N LYS A 129 2.74 -6.68 -2.49
CA LYS A 129 2.20 -5.42 -2.00
C LYS A 129 1.80 -5.59 -0.53
N PHE A 130 2.30 -4.70 0.33
CA PHE A 130 2.06 -4.70 1.75
C PHE A 130 1.44 -3.37 2.21
N ARG A 131 0.42 -3.44 3.05
CA ARG A 131 -0.32 -2.28 3.54
C ARG A 131 -0.43 -2.31 5.06
N PRO A 132 0.57 -1.81 5.79
CA PRO A 132 0.45 -1.64 7.23
C PRO A 132 -0.41 -0.41 7.55
N TYR A 133 -1.23 -0.54 8.59
CA TYR A 133 -1.82 0.59 9.29
C TYR A 133 -0.98 0.89 10.51
N THR A 134 -0.71 2.17 10.76
CA THR A 134 0.10 2.60 11.90
C THR A 134 -0.68 3.57 12.77
N GLY A 135 -0.30 3.63 14.08
CA GLY A 135 -0.97 4.49 15.04
C GLY A 135 -2.46 4.20 15.19
N CYS A 136 -2.84 2.92 15.17
CA CYS A 136 -4.22 2.51 15.38
C CYS A 136 -4.54 2.44 16.88
N LEU A 137 -5.79 2.89 17.26
CA LEU A 137 -6.33 2.82 18.61
C LEU A 137 -6.75 1.40 18.96
#